data_14824175643009353ca8614fba57c3f3
#
_entry.id   14824175643009353ca8614fba57c3f3
#
_cell.length_a   1.000
_cell.length_b   1.000
_cell.length_c   1.000
_cell.angle_alpha   90.00
_cell.angle_beta   90.00
_cell.angle_gamma   90.00
#
_symmetry.space_group_name_H-M   'P 1'
#
loop_
_entity.id
_entity.type
_entity.pdbx_description
1 polymer ?
#
loop_
_entity_poly.entity_id
_entity_poly.type
_entity_poly.pdbx_seq_one_letter_code
_entity_poly.pdbx_strand_id
1 'polypeptide(L)'
;MFLDHEPYDAEKHLIFGTSESAETLAKLEFEWYTHDEPHTAAIYASRAVFPYLLIGNLRSANKAFLIFTSKLSSLNPSLGVQEVSSASSDARVFPALPLVNFISMLLLTIQRGSSDLFKQLTAHYASQIRDVGLWDDALSQLGEQYFAIKVPRQSNPLLDMMSGMLFGGGQDNAGTRKAPQGRGGSKRVEAPPASLELD
;
A
#
# COMPACT_ATOMS: atom_id res chain seq x y z
N MET A 1 -30.44 18.98 -9.43
CA MET A 1 -30.23 20.06 -8.45
C MET A 1 -29.24 19.55 -7.41
N PHE A 2 -27.95 19.43 -7.83
CA PHE A 2 -26.81 19.03 -6.99
C PHE A 2 -25.67 20.04 -7.19
N LEU A 3 -26.02 21.28 -7.24
CA LEU A 3 -25.12 22.40 -7.46
C LEU A 3 -25.08 23.15 -6.14
N ASP A 4 -24.06 23.00 -5.37
CA ASP A 4 -23.56 23.94 -4.36
C ASP A 4 -22.96 23.34 -3.11
N HIS A 5 -22.79 22.02 -3.00
CA HIS A 5 -22.08 21.44 -1.86
C HIS A 5 -20.90 20.62 -2.35
N GLU A 6 -19.73 21.13 -2.01
CA GLU A 6 -18.39 20.55 -2.02
C GLU A 6 -18.34 19.11 -2.61
N PRO A 7 -17.90 18.93 -3.86
CA PRO A 7 -17.86 17.61 -4.51
C PRO A 7 -17.10 16.58 -3.67
N TYR A 8 -16.12 17.02 -2.90
CA TYR A 8 -15.35 16.17 -1.96
C TYR A 8 -16.17 15.68 -0.77
N ASP A 9 -17.22 16.38 -0.33
CA ASP A 9 -18.10 15.88 0.73
C ASP A 9 -19.02 14.79 0.21
N ALA A 10 -19.43 14.85 -1.06
CA ALA A 10 -20.19 13.77 -1.69
C ALA A 10 -19.40 12.44 -1.73
N GLU A 11 -18.10 12.48 -2.03
CA GLU A 11 -17.23 11.28 -1.99
C GLU A 11 -17.27 10.63 -0.61
N LYS A 12 -17.07 11.40 0.47
CA LYS A 12 -17.06 10.87 1.84
C LYS A 12 -18.36 10.16 2.21
N HIS A 13 -19.50 10.75 1.83
CA HIS A 13 -20.80 10.15 2.09
C HIS A 13 -21.04 8.88 1.27
N LEU A 14 -20.59 8.86 0.01
CA LEU A 14 -20.74 7.72 -0.88
C LEU A 14 -19.90 6.50 -0.45
N ILE A 15 -18.72 6.72 0.14
CA ILE A 15 -17.84 5.65 0.60
C ILE A 15 -18.52 4.79 1.69
N PHE A 16 -19.26 5.43 2.61
CA PHE A 16 -19.94 4.75 3.71
C PHE A 16 -21.39 4.36 3.38
N GLY A 17 -21.80 4.55 2.14
CA GLY A 17 -23.16 4.26 1.69
C GLY A 17 -23.41 2.79 1.33
N THR A 18 -24.46 2.56 0.55
CA THR A 18 -24.88 1.24 0.08
C THR A 18 -24.07 0.79 -1.16
N SER A 19 -24.37 -0.41 -1.67
CA SER A 19 -23.82 -0.88 -2.96
C SER A 19 -24.16 0.02 -4.15
N GLU A 20 -25.25 0.81 -4.08
CA GLU A 20 -25.61 1.79 -5.10
C GLU A 20 -24.73 3.04 -5.04
N SER A 21 -24.22 3.36 -3.85
CA SER A 21 -23.28 4.46 -3.65
C SER A 21 -21.97 4.24 -4.41
N ALA A 22 -21.51 2.99 -4.51
CA ALA A 22 -20.31 2.66 -5.30
C ALA A 22 -20.52 2.94 -6.79
N GLU A 23 -21.71 2.71 -7.30
CA GLU A 23 -22.05 3.06 -8.69
C GLU A 23 -22.10 4.56 -8.89
N THR A 24 -22.71 5.27 -7.94
CA THR A 24 -22.79 6.74 -7.98
C THR A 24 -21.41 7.38 -7.90
N LEU A 25 -20.54 6.90 -7.01
CA LEU A 25 -19.16 7.39 -6.90
C LEU A 25 -18.38 7.15 -8.20
N ALA A 26 -18.47 5.94 -8.76
CA ALA A 26 -17.78 5.63 -10.01
C ALA A 26 -18.25 6.49 -11.19
N LYS A 27 -19.54 6.82 -11.24
CA LYS A 27 -20.10 7.71 -12.25
C LYS A 27 -19.63 9.15 -12.07
N LEU A 28 -19.56 9.62 -10.82
CA LEU A 28 -19.09 10.95 -10.47
C LEU A 28 -17.61 11.13 -10.83
N GLU A 29 -16.77 10.19 -10.42
CA GLU A 29 -15.33 10.20 -10.75
C GLU A 29 -15.09 10.10 -12.25
N PHE A 30 -15.91 9.32 -12.95
CA PHE A 30 -15.83 9.25 -14.41
C PHE A 30 -16.25 10.57 -15.08
N GLU A 31 -17.29 11.24 -14.59
CA GLU A 31 -17.73 12.54 -15.09
C GLU A 31 -16.61 13.58 -14.93
N TRP A 32 -15.96 13.64 -13.78
CA TRP A 32 -14.81 14.53 -13.58
C TRP A 32 -13.65 14.20 -14.51
N TYR A 33 -13.35 12.91 -14.68
CA TYR A 33 -12.36 12.48 -15.65
C TYR A 33 -12.63 12.98 -17.07
N THR A 34 -13.89 13.07 -17.52
CA THR A 34 -14.22 13.53 -18.87
C THR A 34 -13.84 14.99 -19.15
N HIS A 35 -13.57 15.76 -18.09
CA HIS A 35 -13.12 17.15 -18.17
C HIS A 35 -11.61 17.31 -18.01
N ASP A 36 -10.88 16.20 -17.87
CA ASP A 36 -9.45 16.17 -17.66
C ASP A 36 -8.73 15.40 -18.79
N GLU A 37 -7.42 15.30 -18.72
CA GLU A 37 -6.62 14.66 -19.76
C GLU A 37 -6.72 13.12 -19.72
N PRO A 38 -6.61 12.46 -20.90
CA PRO A 38 -6.80 11.00 -20.99
C PRO A 38 -5.86 10.17 -20.09
N HIS A 39 -4.66 10.68 -19.78
CA HIS A 39 -3.70 9.97 -18.96
C HIS A 39 -4.04 9.96 -17.46
N THR A 40 -4.96 10.85 -17.02
CA THR A 40 -5.40 10.95 -15.63
C THR A 40 -6.44 9.89 -15.24
N ALA A 41 -6.92 9.07 -16.18
CA ALA A 41 -7.96 8.07 -15.96
C ALA A 41 -7.69 7.17 -14.73
N ALA A 42 -6.43 6.80 -14.49
CA ALA A 42 -6.05 5.97 -13.34
C ALA A 42 -6.21 6.71 -12.00
N ILE A 43 -6.04 8.03 -11.97
CA ILE A 43 -6.22 8.85 -10.77
C ILE A 43 -7.69 8.82 -10.36
N TYR A 44 -8.60 9.09 -11.28
CA TYR A 44 -10.04 9.05 -11.02
C TYR A 44 -10.54 7.63 -10.73
N ALA A 45 -10.02 6.62 -11.42
CA ALA A 45 -10.32 5.22 -11.10
C ALA A 45 -9.87 4.86 -9.67
N SER A 46 -8.71 5.34 -9.22
CA SER A 46 -8.23 5.10 -7.86
C SER A 46 -9.09 5.79 -6.80
N ARG A 47 -9.58 6.99 -7.07
CA ARG A 47 -10.51 7.72 -6.18
C ARG A 47 -11.84 6.97 -6.02
N ALA A 48 -12.31 6.31 -7.08
CA ALA A 48 -13.50 5.48 -7.01
C ALA A 48 -13.28 4.13 -6.29
N VAL A 49 -12.05 3.61 -6.22
CA VAL A 49 -11.74 2.24 -5.78
C VAL A 49 -11.06 2.19 -4.41
N PHE A 50 -9.99 2.97 -4.20
CA PHE A 50 -9.14 2.88 -3.01
C PHE A 50 -9.89 3.13 -1.70
N PRO A 51 -10.80 4.11 -1.60
CA PRO A 51 -11.54 4.32 -0.35
C PRO A 51 -12.34 3.07 0.06
N TYR A 52 -12.95 2.37 -0.88
CA TYR A 52 -13.65 1.11 -0.58
C TYR A 52 -12.70 0.00 -0.14
N LEU A 53 -11.51 -0.08 -0.73
CA LEU A 53 -10.48 -1.04 -0.30
C LEU A 53 -10.02 -0.73 1.12
N LEU A 54 -9.78 0.54 1.44
CA LEU A 54 -9.32 0.97 2.77
C LEU A 54 -10.33 0.69 3.89
N ILE A 55 -11.62 0.70 3.58
CA ILE A 55 -12.66 0.28 4.55
C ILE A 55 -12.99 -1.22 4.49
N GLY A 56 -12.25 -2.01 3.72
CA GLY A 56 -12.43 -3.46 3.61
C GLY A 56 -13.60 -3.89 2.69
N ASN A 57 -14.20 -2.96 1.95
CA ASN A 57 -15.35 -3.26 1.08
C ASN A 57 -14.92 -3.61 -0.36
N LEU A 58 -14.32 -4.78 -0.52
CA LEU A 58 -13.83 -5.27 -1.81
C LEU A 58 -14.93 -5.39 -2.87
N ARG A 59 -16.16 -5.69 -2.45
CA ARG A 59 -17.31 -5.79 -3.38
C ARG A 59 -17.63 -4.46 -4.04
N SER A 60 -17.71 -3.40 -3.25
CA SER A 60 -17.95 -2.04 -3.76
C SER A 60 -16.78 -1.53 -4.59
N ALA A 61 -15.55 -1.83 -4.20
CA ALA A 61 -14.35 -1.51 -4.97
C ALA A 61 -14.39 -2.14 -6.38
N ASN A 62 -14.68 -3.43 -6.47
CA ASN A 62 -14.83 -4.12 -7.76
C ASN A 62 -15.96 -3.55 -8.61
N LYS A 63 -17.14 -3.27 -8.00
CA LYS A 63 -18.27 -2.68 -8.69
C LYS A 63 -17.91 -1.30 -9.26
N ALA A 64 -17.29 -0.45 -8.45
CA ALA A 64 -16.87 0.89 -8.89
C ALA A 64 -15.85 0.82 -10.03
N PHE A 65 -14.85 -0.06 -9.94
CA PHE A 65 -13.86 -0.27 -10.99
C PHE A 65 -14.49 -0.75 -12.29
N LEU A 66 -15.39 -1.73 -12.23
CA LEU A 66 -16.08 -2.27 -13.40
C LEU A 66 -16.90 -1.19 -14.13
N ILE A 67 -17.63 -0.36 -13.37
CA ILE A 67 -18.44 0.72 -13.93
C ILE A 67 -17.55 1.79 -14.58
N PHE A 68 -16.50 2.22 -13.89
CA PHE A 68 -15.56 3.22 -14.40
C PHE A 68 -14.91 2.73 -15.71
N THR A 69 -14.35 1.52 -15.72
CA THR A 69 -13.65 0.96 -16.88
C THR A 69 -14.59 0.64 -18.04
N SER A 70 -15.84 0.26 -17.79
CA SER A 70 -16.86 0.08 -18.82
C SER A 70 -17.19 1.39 -19.53
N LYS A 71 -17.37 2.47 -18.75
CA LYS A 71 -17.58 3.81 -19.32
C LYS A 71 -16.36 4.31 -20.10
N LEU A 72 -15.15 4.06 -19.55
CA LEU A 72 -13.88 4.42 -20.20
C LEU A 72 -13.73 3.75 -21.58
N SER A 73 -14.02 2.45 -21.67
CA SER A 73 -13.98 1.69 -22.91
C SER A 73 -15.03 2.18 -23.91
N SER A 74 -16.21 2.56 -23.43
CA SER A 74 -17.30 3.06 -24.28
C SER A 74 -17.03 4.46 -24.83
N LEU A 75 -16.38 5.33 -24.03
CA LEU A 75 -16.06 6.70 -24.43
C LEU A 75 -14.94 6.73 -25.48
N ASN A 76 -13.92 5.87 -25.33
CA ASN A 76 -12.71 5.88 -26.14
C ASN A 76 -12.41 4.52 -26.78
N PRO A 77 -13.07 4.17 -27.90
CA PRO A 77 -12.78 2.93 -28.63
C PRO A 77 -11.32 2.82 -29.10
N SER A 78 -10.64 3.96 -29.27
CA SER A 78 -9.23 4.01 -29.70
C SER A 78 -8.22 3.55 -28.65
N LEU A 79 -8.63 3.32 -27.39
CA LEU A 79 -7.75 2.78 -26.34
C LEU A 79 -7.30 1.34 -26.61
N GLY A 80 -7.85 0.67 -27.63
CA GLY A 80 -7.44 -0.68 -28.01
C GLY A 80 -7.62 -1.70 -26.86
N VAL A 81 -8.72 -1.56 -26.11
CA VAL A 81 -9.01 -2.40 -24.96
C VAL A 81 -9.05 -3.87 -25.38
N GLN A 82 -8.27 -4.70 -24.72
CA GLN A 82 -8.23 -6.14 -24.93
C GLN A 82 -9.03 -6.84 -23.83
N GLU A 83 -9.99 -7.65 -24.21
CA GLU A 83 -10.69 -8.52 -23.28
C GLU A 83 -9.93 -9.84 -23.17
N VAL A 84 -9.43 -10.14 -21.97
CA VAL A 84 -8.73 -11.39 -21.66
C VAL A 84 -9.64 -12.21 -20.80
N SER A 85 -10.34 -13.17 -21.42
CA SER A 85 -11.15 -14.15 -20.70
C SER A 85 -10.29 -15.35 -20.30
N SER A 86 -10.25 -15.62 -19.01
CA SER A 86 -9.65 -16.84 -18.46
C SER A 86 -10.69 -17.64 -17.69
N ALA A 87 -10.40 -18.92 -17.40
CA ALA A 87 -11.30 -19.77 -16.61
C ALA A 87 -11.64 -19.21 -15.22
N SER A 88 -10.89 -18.21 -14.74
CA SER A 88 -11.03 -17.64 -13.40
C SER A 88 -11.36 -16.15 -13.36
N SER A 89 -11.26 -15.42 -14.47
CA SER A 89 -11.57 -13.98 -14.49
C SER A 89 -11.65 -13.43 -15.91
N ASP A 90 -12.62 -12.57 -16.15
CA ASP A 90 -12.65 -11.70 -17.31
C ASP A 90 -11.96 -10.40 -16.94
N ALA A 91 -10.80 -10.14 -17.53
CA ALA A 91 -10.04 -8.93 -17.30
C ALA A 91 -9.97 -8.09 -18.57
N ARG A 92 -10.10 -6.78 -18.41
CA ARG A 92 -9.84 -5.82 -19.48
C ARG A 92 -8.44 -5.26 -19.34
N VAL A 93 -7.68 -5.29 -20.41
CA VAL A 93 -6.33 -4.72 -20.46
C VAL A 93 -6.37 -3.45 -21.30
N PHE A 94 -5.83 -2.39 -20.76
CA PHE A 94 -5.72 -1.07 -21.37
C PHE A 94 -4.25 -0.80 -21.73
N PRO A 95 -3.79 -1.07 -22.97
CA PRO A 95 -2.38 -0.95 -23.32
C PRO A 95 -1.81 0.46 -23.11
N ALA A 96 -2.63 1.48 -23.35
CA ALA A 96 -2.25 2.88 -23.19
C ALA A 96 -2.33 3.41 -21.75
N LEU A 97 -2.92 2.64 -20.82
CA LEU A 97 -3.20 3.08 -19.44
C LEU A 97 -2.69 2.04 -18.42
N PRO A 98 -1.37 1.91 -18.24
CA PRO A 98 -0.78 0.87 -17.40
C PRO A 98 -1.27 0.93 -15.94
N LEU A 99 -1.51 2.11 -15.40
CA LEU A 99 -1.99 2.25 -14.02
C LEU A 99 -3.46 1.83 -13.83
N VAL A 100 -4.29 1.87 -14.87
CA VAL A 100 -5.63 1.25 -14.82
C VAL A 100 -5.49 -0.28 -14.73
N ASN A 101 -4.54 -0.87 -15.46
CA ASN A 101 -4.23 -2.29 -15.35
C ASN A 101 -3.68 -2.64 -13.96
N PHE A 102 -2.85 -1.77 -13.38
CA PHE A 102 -2.38 -1.93 -12.00
C PHE A 102 -3.54 -2.05 -11.02
N ILE A 103 -4.55 -1.17 -11.08
CA ILE A 103 -5.72 -1.22 -10.20
C ILE A 103 -6.50 -2.53 -10.39
N SER A 104 -6.68 -2.98 -11.64
CA SER A 104 -7.30 -4.27 -11.94
C SER A 104 -6.56 -5.43 -11.28
N MET A 105 -5.23 -5.48 -11.45
CA MET A 105 -4.39 -6.52 -10.86
C MET A 105 -4.33 -6.43 -9.33
N LEU A 106 -4.37 -5.23 -8.76
CA LEU A 106 -4.44 -5.02 -7.31
C LEU A 106 -5.71 -5.64 -6.72
N LEU A 107 -6.86 -5.41 -7.34
CA LEU A 107 -8.13 -6.01 -6.93
C LEU A 107 -8.07 -7.55 -6.95
N LEU A 108 -7.51 -8.14 -8.01
CA LEU A 108 -7.33 -9.59 -8.11
C LEU A 108 -6.32 -10.12 -7.07
N THR A 109 -5.26 -9.37 -6.80
CA THR A 109 -4.24 -9.73 -5.81
C THR A 109 -4.82 -9.75 -4.40
N ILE A 110 -5.65 -8.75 -4.08
CA ILE A 110 -6.37 -8.69 -2.80
C ILE A 110 -7.34 -9.87 -2.67
N GLN A 111 -8.09 -10.20 -3.72
CA GLN A 111 -8.99 -11.37 -3.72
C GLN A 111 -8.24 -12.69 -3.46
N ARG A 112 -7.02 -12.82 -3.96
CA ARG A 112 -6.18 -14.00 -3.76
C ARG A 112 -5.46 -14.03 -2.42
N GLY A 113 -5.35 -12.89 -1.73
CA GLY A 113 -4.66 -12.76 -0.45
C GLY A 113 -3.15 -13.03 -0.50
N SER A 114 -2.50 -12.86 -1.66
CA SER A 114 -1.09 -13.20 -1.83
C SER A 114 -0.19 -11.97 -1.65
N SER A 115 0.58 -11.96 -0.55
CA SER A 115 1.55 -10.92 -0.26
C SER A 115 2.68 -10.85 -1.29
N ASP A 116 3.07 -11.99 -1.86
CA ASP A 116 4.14 -12.04 -2.85
C ASP A 116 3.70 -11.43 -4.18
N LEU A 117 2.45 -11.71 -4.60
CA LEU A 117 1.88 -11.06 -5.79
C LEU A 117 1.75 -9.55 -5.59
N PHE A 118 1.38 -9.10 -4.39
CA PHE A 118 1.31 -7.67 -4.09
C PHE A 118 2.67 -6.99 -4.21
N LYS A 119 3.73 -7.59 -3.63
CA LYS A 119 5.10 -7.07 -3.74
C LYS A 119 5.61 -7.04 -5.18
N GLN A 120 5.36 -8.11 -5.94
CA GLN A 120 5.74 -8.16 -7.35
C GLN A 120 4.99 -7.11 -8.17
N LEU A 121 3.70 -6.96 -7.93
CA LEU A 121 2.86 -5.97 -8.61
C LEU A 121 3.33 -4.54 -8.34
N THR A 122 3.52 -4.17 -7.07
CA THR A 122 3.99 -2.84 -6.68
C THR A 122 5.41 -2.57 -7.18
N ALA A 123 6.29 -3.57 -7.19
CA ALA A 123 7.63 -3.45 -7.75
C ALA A 123 7.61 -3.24 -9.28
N HIS A 124 6.74 -3.97 -9.99
CA HIS A 124 6.62 -3.86 -11.44
C HIS A 124 6.14 -2.47 -11.89
N TYR A 125 5.22 -1.88 -11.16
CA TYR A 125 4.65 -0.56 -11.46
C TYR A 125 5.29 0.59 -10.67
N ALA A 126 6.42 0.36 -9.99
CA ALA A 126 7.02 1.32 -9.06
C ALA A 126 7.36 2.68 -9.67
N SER A 127 7.78 2.72 -10.94
CA SER A 127 8.06 3.99 -11.64
C SER A 127 6.78 4.79 -11.87
N GLN A 128 5.75 4.15 -12.42
CA GLN A 128 4.48 4.79 -12.74
C GLN A 128 3.74 5.25 -11.47
N ILE A 129 3.79 4.45 -10.40
CA ILE A 129 3.20 4.80 -9.10
C ILE A 129 3.88 6.04 -8.52
N ARG A 130 5.20 6.10 -8.61
CA ARG A 130 6.00 7.23 -8.14
C ARG A 130 5.70 8.51 -8.93
N ASP A 131 5.49 8.40 -10.23
CA ASP A 131 5.15 9.54 -11.10
C ASP A 131 3.79 10.14 -10.73
N VAL A 132 2.85 9.34 -10.25
CA VAL A 132 1.56 9.82 -9.71
C VAL A 132 1.74 10.53 -8.36
N GLY A 133 2.61 10.02 -7.47
CA GLY A 133 2.94 10.61 -6.18
C GLY A 133 1.81 10.68 -5.14
N LEU A 134 0.65 10.08 -5.42
CA LEU A 134 -0.56 10.16 -4.58
C LEU A 134 -0.92 8.82 -3.91
N TRP A 135 -0.31 7.72 -4.32
CA TRP A 135 -0.77 6.38 -3.95
C TRP A 135 0.04 5.71 -2.84
N ASP A 136 1.19 6.25 -2.48
CA ASP A 136 2.14 5.60 -1.55
C ASP A 136 1.50 5.28 -0.20
N ASP A 137 0.81 6.24 0.41
CA ASP A 137 0.14 6.05 1.70
C ASP A 137 -1.00 5.03 1.60
N ALA A 138 -1.82 5.12 0.55
CA ALA A 138 -2.92 4.18 0.34
C ALA A 138 -2.42 2.75 0.11
N LEU A 139 -1.42 2.56 -0.74
CA LEU A 139 -0.82 1.25 -1.00
C LEU A 139 -0.13 0.66 0.22
N SER A 140 0.49 1.51 1.04
CA SER A 140 1.08 1.14 2.31
C SER A 140 0.03 0.57 3.27
N GLN A 141 -1.09 1.28 3.43
CA GLN A 141 -2.22 0.86 4.27
C GLN A 141 -2.87 -0.43 3.73
N LEU A 142 -3.06 -0.55 2.42
CA LEU A 142 -3.56 -1.77 1.79
C LEU A 142 -2.62 -2.95 1.98
N GLY A 143 -1.31 -2.72 1.90
CA GLY A 143 -0.27 -3.71 2.20
C GLY A 143 -0.35 -4.23 3.63
N GLU A 144 -0.54 -3.33 4.60
CA GLU A 144 -0.71 -3.71 6.01
C GLU A 144 -2.04 -4.46 6.24
N GLN A 145 -3.14 -3.93 5.71
CA GLN A 145 -4.49 -4.44 5.96
C GLN A 145 -4.75 -5.82 5.35
N TYR A 146 -4.37 -6.03 4.09
CA TYR A 146 -4.71 -7.25 3.36
C TYR A 146 -3.61 -8.31 3.37
N PHE A 147 -2.35 -7.90 3.58
CA PHE A 147 -1.20 -8.79 3.41
C PHE A 147 -0.28 -8.83 4.64
N ALA A 148 -0.63 -8.13 5.72
CA ALA A 148 0.16 -8.00 6.94
C ALA A 148 1.62 -7.53 6.69
N ILE A 149 1.83 -6.75 5.64
CA ILE A 149 3.12 -6.17 5.29
C ILE A 149 3.33 -4.96 6.19
N LYS A 150 4.21 -5.10 7.18
CA LYS A 150 4.58 -3.97 8.05
C LYS A 150 5.43 -2.99 7.25
N VAL A 151 4.87 -1.84 6.95
CA VAL A 151 5.66 -0.71 6.47
C VAL A 151 6.32 -0.06 7.69
N PRO A 152 7.64 0.15 7.67
CA PRO A 152 8.27 0.95 8.71
C PRO A 152 7.62 2.34 8.65
N ARG A 153 6.76 2.61 9.62
CA ARG A 153 6.31 3.99 9.82
C ARG A 153 7.58 4.78 10.07
N GLN A 154 7.81 5.86 9.36
CA GLN A 154 8.81 6.81 9.75
C GLN A 154 8.41 7.29 11.15
N SER A 155 8.97 6.63 12.15
CA SER A 155 8.82 7.04 13.54
C SER A 155 9.42 8.45 13.59
N ASN A 156 8.60 9.41 13.96
CA ASN A 156 9.10 10.76 14.19
C ASN A 156 9.95 10.66 15.46
N PRO A 157 11.30 10.79 15.38
CA PRO A 157 12.18 10.54 16.54
C PRO A 157 11.80 11.38 17.76
N LEU A 158 11.17 12.54 17.51
CA LEU A 158 10.63 13.42 18.56
C LEU A 158 9.40 12.83 19.25
N LEU A 159 8.54 12.12 18.52
CA LEU A 159 7.35 11.49 19.08
C LEU A 159 7.71 10.22 19.85
N ASP A 160 8.69 9.45 19.38
CA ASP A 160 9.24 8.30 20.08
C ASP A 160 9.96 8.72 21.38
N MET A 161 10.67 9.83 21.35
CA MET A 161 11.34 10.39 22.50
C MET A 161 10.33 10.94 23.54
N MET A 162 9.26 11.61 23.08
CA MET A 162 8.17 12.07 23.95
C MET A 162 7.35 10.90 24.52
N SER A 163 7.06 9.89 23.71
CA SER A 163 6.32 8.70 24.14
C SER A 163 7.14 7.91 25.17
N GLY A 164 8.45 7.76 24.97
CA GLY A 164 9.35 7.15 25.95
C GLY A 164 9.42 7.92 27.26
N MET A 165 9.31 9.24 27.22
CA MET A 165 9.31 10.10 28.42
C MET A 165 7.95 10.12 29.16
N LEU A 166 6.84 10.02 28.44
CA LEU A 166 5.48 10.06 29.01
C LEU A 166 4.97 8.68 29.49
N PHE A 167 5.35 7.62 28.81
CA PHE A 167 4.90 6.24 29.10
C PHE A 167 6.00 5.29 29.55
N GLY A 168 7.26 5.72 29.57
CA GLY A 168 8.44 4.91 29.96
C GLY A 168 8.84 5.03 31.43
N GLY A 169 8.02 5.58 32.28
CA GLY A 169 8.27 5.66 33.74
C GLY A 169 7.77 4.44 34.50
N GLY A 170 8.48 3.34 34.42
CA GLY A 170 8.17 2.21 35.32
C GLY A 170 8.69 0.86 34.85
N GLN A 171 9.99 0.68 34.88
CA GLN A 171 10.55 -0.63 35.25
C GLN A 171 12.01 -0.47 35.66
N ASP A 172 12.17 -0.52 36.97
CA ASP A 172 13.47 -0.73 37.62
C ASP A 172 14.17 -1.94 37.02
N ASN A 173 15.35 -1.75 36.48
CA ASN A 173 16.30 -2.84 36.39
C ASN A 173 17.61 -2.42 37.09
N ALA A 174 17.66 -2.73 38.37
CA ALA A 174 18.88 -2.78 39.15
C ALA A 174 19.81 -3.83 38.54
N GLY A 175 20.95 -3.41 38.08
CA GLY A 175 21.92 -4.34 37.50
C GLY A 175 23.27 -3.70 37.26
N THR A 176 24.00 -3.45 38.33
CA THR A 176 25.48 -3.54 38.45
C THR A 176 26.32 -2.47 37.72
N ARG A 177 26.54 -1.41 38.46
CA ARG A 177 27.76 -0.60 38.35
C ARG A 177 29.01 -1.46 38.60
N LYS A 178 29.88 -1.67 37.65
CA LYS A 178 31.28 -2.03 37.87
C LYS A 178 32.13 -0.76 37.76
N ALA A 179 32.66 -0.37 38.88
CA ALA A 179 33.67 0.66 39.04
C ALA A 179 35.01 0.22 38.43
N PRO A 180 35.83 1.17 37.96
CA PRO A 180 37.19 0.87 37.52
C PRO A 180 38.13 0.82 38.71
N GLN A 181 38.84 -0.28 38.87
CA GLN A 181 39.98 -0.31 39.79
C GLN A 181 41.23 -0.76 39.06
N GLY A 182 42.24 0.03 39.24
CA GLY A 182 43.48 0.02 38.51
C GLY A 182 44.53 -0.94 39.03
N ARG A 183 45.54 -1.07 38.18
CA ARG A 183 46.98 -1.15 38.37
C ARG A 183 47.57 -2.21 39.32
N GLY A 184 48.44 -3.02 38.73
CA GLY A 184 49.52 -3.75 39.44
C GLY A 184 49.84 -5.06 38.76
N GLY A 185 50.72 -5.15 37.91
CA GLY A 185 52.09 -5.58 37.86
C GLY A 185 52.29 -7.06 38.18
N SER A 186 52.83 -7.80 37.25
CA SER A 186 54.08 -8.54 37.37
C SER A 186 54.11 -9.78 36.46
N LYS A 187 55.21 -9.87 35.76
CA LYS A 187 55.73 -10.94 34.91
C LYS A 187 55.65 -12.32 35.54
N ARG A 188 55.37 -13.33 34.76
CA ARG A 188 56.19 -14.51 34.67
C ARG A 188 56.03 -15.27 33.34
N VAL A 189 57.18 -15.45 32.72
CA VAL A 189 57.46 -16.27 31.54
C VAL A 189 57.47 -17.73 32.00
N GLU A 190 56.93 -18.65 31.20
CA GLU A 190 57.63 -19.87 30.86
C GLU A 190 56.87 -20.68 29.81
N ALA A 191 57.63 -21.14 28.87
CA ALA A 191 57.23 -21.86 27.66
C ALA A 191 57.26 -23.39 27.86
N PRO A 192 57.07 -24.17 26.80
CA PRO A 192 56.30 -25.42 26.78
C PRO A 192 57.20 -26.66 26.92
N PRO A 193 56.69 -27.87 26.86
CA PRO A 193 56.89 -28.74 25.72
C PRO A 193 55.73 -29.67 25.37
N ALA A 194 55.53 -29.92 24.13
CA ALA A 194 56.00 -30.97 23.25
C ALA A 194 55.26 -32.33 23.38
N SER A 195 54.63 -32.68 22.23
CA SER A 195 54.60 -33.96 21.52
C SER A 195 54.15 -35.26 22.21
N LEU A 196 53.28 -35.93 21.47
CA LEU A 196 53.37 -37.35 20.97
C LEU A 196 51.95 -37.77 20.57
N GLU A 197 51.67 -37.98 19.35
CA GLU A 197 51.78 -39.14 18.45
C GLU A 197 51.02 -40.38 18.92
N LEU A 198 50.34 -40.96 17.91
CA LEU A 198 49.93 -42.36 17.70
C LEU A 198 48.57 -42.74 18.36
N ASP A 199 47.57 -43.19 17.73
CA ASP A 199 47.32 -44.13 16.61
C ASP A 199 46.02 -43.80 15.90
#